data_e83243c3bdedf79ff34d034be59c7985
#
_entry.id   e83243c3bdedf79ff34d034be59c7985
#
_cell.length_a   1.000
_cell.length_b   1.000
_cell.length_c   1.000
_cell.angle_alpha   90.00
_cell.angle_beta   90.00
_cell.angle_gamma   90.00
#
_symmetry.space_group_name_H-M   'P 1'
#
loop_
_entity.id
_entity.type
_entity.pdbx_description
1 polymer ?
#
loop_
_entity_poly.entity_id
_entity_poly.type
_entity_poly.pdbx_seq_one_letter_code
_entity_poly.pdbx_strand_id
1 'polypeptide(L)'
;MRRRDFLPAFVTAGFGFSLLRNLAQAADAPQTMPVLFMGHGSPMNAIETNSFSRTWLEMGKKITPPRLILCISAHWETRGTFITAMEKPKTIHDFGGFPQALFDAQYPAPGAPAFAKELAATKSNLQLDHEWGLDHGAWSILKQMFPAANIPVVQLSLDYTQGPAFHYQLGKELAHLRKKGVLIIGSGNMIHNLGMLNWNQPDSGFDWARQLNQKLKTAIADGQHTALQQYQKLDPAMKLAAPSPEHYLPLLYILGLQAKNENPRFFNDSLQMGSISMTSVAFGM
;
A
#
# COMPACT_ATOMS: atom_id res chain seq x y z
N MET A 1 -8.00 -21.40 70.24
CA MET A 1 -7.82 -20.13 69.50
C MET A 1 -7.03 -20.43 68.25
N ARG A 2 -7.70 -20.45 67.09
CA ARG A 2 -7.07 -20.78 65.78
C ARG A 2 -6.95 -19.52 64.94
N ARG A 3 -5.73 -19.18 64.53
CA ARG A 3 -5.43 -18.11 63.57
C ARG A 3 -5.86 -18.59 62.17
N ARG A 4 -6.60 -17.74 61.47
CA ARG A 4 -6.88 -17.94 60.04
C ARG A 4 -6.03 -16.94 59.24
N ASP A 5 -5.15 -17.49 58.42
CA ASP A 5 -4.32 -16.74 57.50
C ASP A 5 -5.15 -16.35 56.29
N PHE A 6 -5.15 -15.02 55.98
CA PHE A 6 -5.68 -14.49 54.74
C PHE A 6 -4.55 -14.39 53.73
N LEU A 7 -4.63 -15.14 52.66
CA LEU A 7 -3.82 -14.94 51.45
C LEU A 7 -4.53 -13.94 50.53
N PRO A 8 -3.84 -12.93 49.98
CA PRO A 8 -4.40 -12.10 48.93
C PRO A 8 -4.27 -12.81 47.57
N ALA A 9 -5.39 -12.92 46.86
CA ALA A 9 -5.42 -13.39 45.50
C ALA A 9 -4.78 -12.37 44.56
N PHE A 10 -3.69 -12.71 43.95
CA PHE A 10 -3.11 -11.98 42.82
C PHE A 10 -3.95 -12.24 41.56
N VAL A 11 -4.66 -11.21 41.10
CA VAL A 11 -5.24 -11.16 39.77
C VAL A 11 -4.14 -10.60 38.83
N THR A 12 -3.42 -11.48 38.16
CA THR A 12 -2.47 -11.10 37.14
C THR A 12 -3.03 -11.32 35.75
N ALA A 13 -3.26 -10.22 35.05
CA ALA A 13 -2.99 -9.99 33.64
C ALA A 13 -3.38 -11.08 32.62
N GLY A 14 -4.64 -11.04 32.16
CA GLY A 14 -5.11 -11.81 30.99
C GLY A 14 -4.88 -11.16 29.62
N PHE A 15 -4.21 -10.01 29.51
CA PHE A 15 -4.10 -9.26 28.25
C PHE A 15 -2.88 -9.59 27.39
N GLY A 16 -1.83 -10.17 27.94
CA GLY A 16 -0.61 -10.51 27.17
C GLY A 16 -0.70 -11.81 26.35
N PHE A 17 -1.55 -12.75 26.72
CA PHE A 17 -1.64 -14.07 26.09
C PHE A 17 -2.41 -14.10 24.76
N SER A 18 -3.32 -13.14 24.52
CA SER A 18 -4.10 -13.09 23.28
C SER A 18 -3.27 -12.64 22.08
N LEU A 19 -2.37 -11.66 22.27
CA LEU A 19 -1.50 -11.18 21.20
C LEU A 19 -0.46 -12.22 20.77
N LEU A 20 0.14 -12.91 21.73
CA LEU A 20 1.10 -14.00 21.47
C LEU A 20 0.45 -15.23 20.83
N ARG A 21 -0.81 -15.52 21.16
CA ARG A 21 -1.57 -16.63 20.56
C ARG A 21 -1.94 -16.36 19.10
N ASN A 22 -2.28 -15.11 18.76
CA ASN A 22 -2.53 -14.72 17.36
C ASN A 22 -1.23 -14.68 16.53
N LEU A 23 -0.10 -14.34 17.14
CA LEU A 23 1.22 -14.42 16.50
C LEU A 23 1.68 -15.87 16.28
N ALA A 24 1.34 -16.79 17.17
CA ALA A 24 1.68 -18.21 17.04
C ALA A 24 0.81 -18.94 16.00
N GLN A 25 -0.48 -18.61 15.88
CA GLN A 25 -1.38 -19.23 14.89
C GLN A 25 -1.08 -18.83 13.44
N ALA A 26 -0.38 -17.70 13.20
CA ALA A 26 0.12 -17.32 11.88
C ALA A 26 1.44 -18.02 11.49
N ALA A 27 2.02 -18.82 12.40
CA ALA A 27 3.31 -19.50 12.16
C ALA A 27 3.20 -20.78 11.31
N ASP A 28 1.98 -21.29 11.08
CA ASP A 28 1.78 -22.60 10.43
C ASP A 28 1.37 -22.54 8.94
N ALA A 29 1.40 -21.36 8.29
CA ALA A 29 1.11 -21.28 6.86
C ALA A 29 2.33 -20.80 6.07
N PRO A 30 3.01 -21.70 5.32
CA PRO A 30 4.13 -21.32 4.44
C PRO A 30 3.68 -20.59 3.17
N GLN A 31 2.50 -19.98 3.17
CA GLN A 31 2.00 -19.28 1.98
C GLN A 31 2.67 -17.91 1.85
N THR A 32 3.41 -17.72 0.77
CA THR A 32 3.98 -16.42 0.42
C THR A 32 2.85 -15.42 0.20
N MET A 33 2.87 -14.29 0.93
CA MET A 33 1.85 -13.25 0.78
C MET A 33 1.84 -12.68 -0.64
N PRO A 34 0.66 -12.37 -1.20
CA PRO A 34 0.57 -11.63 -2.46
C PRO A 34 1.16 -10.23 -2.32
N VAL A 35 1.38 -9.57 -3.44
CA VAL A 35 1.72 -8.16 -3.51
C VAL A 35 0.75 -7.44 -4.43
N LEU A 36 0.39 -6.20 -4.08
CA LEU A 36 -0.65 -5.45 -4.76
C LEU A 36 -0.13 -4.07 -5.17
N PHE A 37 -0.32 -3.70 -6.43
CA PHE A 37 -0.34 -2.30 -6.81
C PHE A 37 -1.79 -1.84 -6.91
N MET A 38 -2.12 -0.75 -6.25
CA MET A 38 -3.48 -0.23 -6.11
C MET A 38 -3.58 1.16 -6.73
N GLY A 39 -4.37 1.26 -7.78
CA GLY A 39 -4.82 2.56 -8.28
C GLY A 39 -5.79 3.19 -7.28
N HIS A 40 -5.31 4.11 -6.42
CA HIS A 40 -6.13 4.64 -5.33
C HIS A 40 -7.16 5.70 -5.80
N GLY A 41 -6.80 6.52 -6.80
CA GLY A 41 -7.68 7.56 -7.34
C GLY A 41 -8.15 8.56 -6.29
N SER A 42 -9.44 8.90 -6.30
CA SER A 42 -10.00 9.85 -5.34
C SER A 42 -10.03 9.30 -3.91
N PRO A 43 -9.65 10.10 -2.88
CA PRO A 43 -9.79 9.71 -1.47
C PRO A 43 -11.26 9.46 -1.06
N MET A 44 -12.24 9.93 -1.83
CA MET A 44 -13.66 9.63 -1.62
C MET A 44 -13.97 8.13 -1.66
N ASN A 45 -13.16 7.33 -2.37
CA ASN A 45 -13.27 5.87 -2.37
C ASN A 45 -13.18 5.25 -0.96
N ALA A 46 -12.62 5.97 0.02
CA ALA A 46 -12.56 5.54 1.43
C ALA A 46 -13.94 5.50 2.10
N ILE A 47 -14.88 6.34 1.70
CA ILE A 47 -16.19 6.51 2.33
C ILE A 47 -17.36 6.22 1.39
N GLU A 48 -17.12 6.12 0.10
CA GLU A 48 -18.13 5.80 -0.90
C GLU A 48 -18.19 4.31 -1.22
N THR A 49 -19.40 3.83 -1.48
CA THR A 49 -19.64 2.48 -2.00
C THR A 49 -19.78 2.53 -3.52
N ASN A 50 -18.70 2.25 -4.23
CA ASN A 50 -18.63 2.21 -5.68
C ASN A 50 -17.97 0.91 -6.18
N SER A 51 -17.71 0.78 -7.47
CA SER A 51 -17.09 -0.41 -8.06
C SER A 51 -15.67 -0.65 -7.50
N PHE A 52 -14.89 0.42 -7.27
CA PHE A 52 -13.52 0.33 -6.78
C PHE A 52 -13.48 -0.12 -5.33
N SER A 53 -14.22 0.55 -4.46
CA SER A 53 -14.27 0.22 -3.03
C SER A 53 -14.81 -1.18 -2.77
N ARG A 54 -15.84 -1.62 -3.53
CA ARG A 54 -16.33 -3.00 -3.46
C ARG A 54 -15.28 -4.02 -3.87
N THR A 55 -14.52 -3.74 -4.94
CA THR A 55 -13.42 -4.62 -5.36
C THR A 55 -12.34 -4.71 -4.29
N TRP A 56 -11.97 -3.61 -3.65
CA TRP A 56 -10.98 -3.62 -2.56
C TRP A 56 -11.48 -4.44 -1.36
N LEU A 57 -12.76 -4.29 -0.98
CA LEU A 57 -13.35 -5.10 0.08
C LEU A 57 -13.28 -6.61 -0.24
N GLU A 58 -13.62 -6.99 -1.47
CA GLU A 58 -13.58 -8.39 -1.90
C GLU A 58 -12.13 -8.93 -2.00
N MET A 59 -11.17 -8.09 -2.38
CA MET A 59 -9.76 -8.45 -2.35
C MET A 59 -9.27 -8.70 -0.92
N GLY A 60 -9.64 -7.84 0.03
CA GLY A 60 -9.31 -8.01 1.44
C GLY A 60 -9.85 -9.32 2.03
N LYS A 61 -11.07 -9.73 1.64
CA LYS A 61 -11.68 -11.01 2.06
C LYS A 61 -10.97 -12.24 1.50
N LYS A 62 -10.35 -12.14 0.32
CA LYS A 62 -9.66 -13.26 -0.35
C LYS A 62 -8.22 -13.45 0.13
N ILE A 63 -7.62 -12.41 0.69
CA ILE A 63 -6.24 -12.47 1.20
C ILE A 63 -6.27 -13.09 2.60
N THR A 64 -5.45 -14.11 2.82
CA THR A 64 -5.19 -14.62 4.16
C THR A 64 -4.78 -13.45 5.07
N PRO A 65 -5.35 -13.30 6.28
CA PRO A 65 -5.04 -12.18 7.15
C PRO A 65 -3.52 -12.00 7.32
N PRO A 66 -2.94 -10.88 6.89
CA PRO A 66 -1.50 -10.66 7.01
C PRO A 66 -1.12 -10.37 8.46
N ARG A 67 0.12 -10.68 8.81
CA ARG A 67 0.69 -10.31 10.11
C ARG A 67 0.95 -8.82 10.23
N LEU A 68 1.23 -8.18 9.08
CA LEU A 68 1.57 -6.77 8.95
C LEU A 68 1.33 -6.32 7.51
N ILE A 69 0.98 -5.07 7.31
CA ILE A 69 0.91 -4.42 6.00
C ILE A 69 2.05 -3.40 5.89
N LEU A 70 2.86 -3.52 4.84
CA LEU A 70 3.83 -2.52 4.43
C LEU A 70 3.25 -1.77 3.21
N CYS A 71 2.92 -0.50 3.37
CA CYS A 71 2.39 0.33 2.30
C CYS A 71 3.44 1.30 1.77
N ILE A 72 3.62 1.34 0.46
CA ILE A 72 4.42 2.34 -0.24
C ILE A 72 3.43 3.28 -0.94
N SER A 73 3.27 4.49 -0.42
CA SER A 73 2.30 5.46 -0.95
C SER A 73 2.98 6.55 -1.78
N ALA A 74 2.33 6.94 -2.87
CA ALA A 74 2.72 8.08 -3.70
C ALA A 74 2.78 9.41 -2.93
N HIS A 75 2.09 9.49 -1.79
CA HIS A 75 1.92 10.73 -1.03
C HIS A 75 3.01 11.00 0.01
N TRP A 76 3.93 10.07 0.21
CA TRP A 76 5.03 10.25 1.16
C TRP A 76 6.38 10.24 0.45
N GLU A 77 6.80 11.41 0.03
CA GLU A 77 8.11 11.66 -0.59
C GLU A 77 9.08 12.30 0.41
N THR A 78 10.30 11.77 0.48
CA THR A 78 11.34 12.22 1.42
C THR A 78 12.72 12.29 0.75
N ARG A 79 13.65 13.00 1.37
CA ARG A 79 15.08 12.89 1.02
C ARG A 79 15.69 11.72 1.79
N GLY A 80 15.95 10.64 1.12
CA GLY A 80 16.29 9.35 1.73
C GLY A 80 15.03 8.49 1.90
N THR A 81 15.19 7.24 2.33
CA THR A 81 14.09 6.31 2.56
C THR A 81 13.76 6.20 4.04
N PHE A 82 12.50 6.37 4.40
CA PHE A 82 12.00 6.30 5.77
C PHE A 82 10.92 5.23 5.93
N ILE A 83 10.80 4.70 7.14
CA ILE A 83 9.71 3.81 7.53
C ILE A 83 9.06 4.33 8.81
N THR A 84 7.71 4.36 8.84
CA THR A 84 6.97 4.78 10.04
C THR A 84 7.22 3.82 11.20
N ALA A 85 7.53 4.37 12.38
CA ALA A 85 7.97 3.63 13.56
C ALA A 85 7.24 4.00 14.86
N MET A 86 5.99 4.49 14.75
CA MET A 86 5.13 4.78 15.90
C MET A 86 4.18 3.59 16.20
N GLU A 87 3.72 3.48 17.44
CA GLU A 87 2.73 2.47 17.86
C GLU A 87 1.32 2.78 17.32
N LYS A 88 1.00 4.06 17.20
CA LYS A 88 -0.31 4.55 16.78
C LYS A 88 -0.15 5.62 15.71
N PRO A 89 0.05 5.22 14.44
CA PRO A 89 0.13 6.17 13.35
C PRO A 89 -1.18 6.94 13.20
N LYS A 90 -1.10 8.25 13.08
CA LYS A 90 -2.26 9.12 12.84
C LYS A 90 -2.80 8.91 11.42
N THR A 91 -4.12 9.07 11.23
CA THR A 91 -4.72 9.20 9.90
C THR A 91 -4.42 10.60 9.37
N ILE A 92 -3.74 10.70 8.22
CA ILE A 92 -3.38 11.98 7.59
C ILE A 92 -4.39 12.30 6.50
N HIS A 93 -4.93 13.53 6.55
CA HIS A 93 -5.84 14.08 5.55
C HIS A 93 -5.06 15.06 4.66
N ASP A 94 -4.22 14.51 3.79
CA ASP A 94 -3.30 15.22 2.89
C ASP A 94 -3.99 15.67 1.58
N PHE A 95 -5.21 16.14 1.69
CA PHE A 95 -6.05 16.62 0.59
C PHE A 95 -6.86 17.85 1.00
N GLY A 96 -7.48 18.52 0.04
CA GLY A 96 -8.36 19.67 0.28
C GLY A 96 -9.56 19.68 -0.66
N GLY A 97 -10.60 20.47 -0.33
CA GLY A 97 -11.76 20.66 -1.18
C GLY A 97 -12.79 19.52 -1.20
N PHE A 98 -12.73 18.61 -0.22
CA PHE A 98 -13.65 17.48 -0.09
C PHE A 98 -14.71 17.72 1.00
N PRO A 99 -15.81 16.94 1.03
CA PRO A 99 -16.83 17.00 2.08
C PRO A 99 -16.26 16.69 3.47
N GLN A 100 -16.84 17.31 4.52
CA GLN A 100 -16.43 17.12 5.92
C GLN A 100 -16.39 15.65 6.34
N ALA A 101 -17.33 14.83 5.88
CA ALA A 101 -17.36 13.39 6.16
C ALA A 101 -16.06 12.65 5.81
N LEU A 102 -15.29 13.13 4.82
CA LEU A 102 -14.00 12.56 4.49
C LEU A 102 -12.90 12.99 5.47
N PHE A 103 -12.95 14.24 5.96
CA PHE A 103 -12.03 14.72 7.01
C PHE A 103 -12.32 14.07 8.37
N ASP A 104 -13.56 13.65 8.62
CA ASP A 104 -13.94 12.93 9.83
C ASP A 104 -13.56 11.45 9.80
N ALA A 105 -13.26 10.92 8.60
CA ALA A 105 -12.90 9.52 8.43
C ALA A 105 -11.56 9.20 9.10
N GLN A 106 -11.53 8.13 9.88
CA GLN A 106 -10.34 7.65 10.58
C GLN A 106 -10.05 6.19 10.20
N TYR A 107 -8.77 5.84 10.23
CA TYR A 107 -8.31 4.46 10.12
C TYR A 107 -7.27 4.17 11.21
N PRO A 108 -7.71 3.83 12.44
CA PRO A 108 -6.87 3.73 13.62
C PRO A 108 -6.12 2.38 13.72
N ALA A 109 -5.50 1.95 12.62
CA ALA A 109 -4.69 0.74 12.63
C ALA A 109 -3.47 0.91 13.54
N PRO A 110 -3.05 -0.13 14.29
CA PRO A 110 -1.80 -0.07 15.03
C PRO A 110 -0.60 0.03 14.09
N GLY A 111 0.48 0.65 14.54
CA GLY A 111 1.77 0.58 13.88
C GLY A 111 2.59 -0.61 14.33
N ALA A 112 3.84 -0.72 13.85
CA ALA A 112 4.74 -1.82 14.17
C ALA A 112 6.19 -1.34 14.38
N PRO A 113 6.49 -0.58 15.44
CA PRO A 113 7.81 0.02 15.65
C PRO A 113 8.94 -1.02 15.79
N ALA A 114 8.65 -2.18 16.36
CA ALA A 114 9.65 -3.27 16.46
C ALA A 114 10.04 -3.80 15.07
N PHE A 115 9.06 -4.01 14.18
CA PHE A 115 9.31 -4.41 12.80
C PHE A 115 10.08 -3.33 12.03
N ALA A 116 9.69 -2.06 12.16
CA ALA A 116 10.37 -0.95 11.51
C ALA A 116 11.84 -0.87 11.93
N LYS A 117 12.13 -1.00 13.24
CA LYS A 117 13.48 -1.04 13.78
C LYS A 117 14.30 -2.23 13.28
N GLU A 118 13.69 -3.43 13.24
CA GLU A 118 14.36 -4.63 12.70
C GLU A 118 14.70 -4.44 11.22
N LEU A 119 13.75 -3.94 10.41
CA LEU A 119 13.98 -3.72 8.98
C LEU A 119 15.05 -2.66 8.74
N ALA A 120 15.01 -1.53 9.45
CA ALA A 120 16.01 -0.47 9.34
C ALA A 120 17.42 -0.96 9.73
N ALA A 121 17.54 -1.84 10.72
CA ALA A 121 18.83 -2.42 11.09
C ALA A 121 19.47 -3.30 9.99
N THR A 122 18.65 -3.83 9.05
CA THR A 122 19.15 -4.62 7.91
C THR A 122 19.48 -3.78 6.68
N LYS A 123 19.19 -2.48 6.69
CA LYS A 123 19.29 -1.59 5.53
C LYS A 123 19.87 -0.24 5.92
N SER A 124 21.14 0.00 5.54
CA SER A 124 21.88 1.22 5.92
C SER A 124 21.25 2.53 5.43
N ASN A 125 20.41 2.47 4.41
CA ASN A 125 19.72 3.61 3.82
C ASN A 125 18.28 3.78 4.28
N LEU A 126 17.79 2.97 5.23
CA LEU A 126 16.43 3.05 5.76
C LEU A 126 16.46 3.69 7.15
N GLN A 127 15.70 4.77 7.32
CA GLN A 127 15.62 5.55 8.55
C GLN A 127 14.24 5.38 9.20
N LEU A 128 14.17 5.54 10.53
CA LEU A 128 12.92 5.51 11.26
C LEU A 128 12.27 6.89 11.24
N ASP A 129 10.96 6.91 11.00
CA ASP A 129 10.13 8.11 11.13
C ASP A 129 9.10 7.92 12.23
N HIS A 130 8.94 8.94 13.08
CA HIS A 130 8.02 8.95 14.21
C HIS A 130 6.92 10.03 14.10
N GLU A 131 6.82 10.70 12.95
CA GLU A 131 5.95 11.88 12.78
C GLU A 131 4.90 11.72 11.70
N TRP A 132 5.20 11.01 10.58
CA TRP A 132 4.28 10.88 9.46
C TRP A 132 2.94 10.29 9.89
N GLY A 133 2.65 9.09 9.61
CA GLY A 133 1.39 8.41 9.90
C GLY A 133 0.92 7.58 8.71
N LEU A 134 -0.39 7.53 8.46
CA LEU A 134 -1.00 6.90 7.30
C LEU A 134 -1.66 7.98 6.45
N ASP A 135 -1.12 8.26 5.25
CA ASP A 135 -1.69 9.19 4.28
C ASP A 135 -2.89 8.60 3.54
N HIS A 136 -3.62 9.42 2.77
CA HIS A 136 -4.84 8.95 2.13
C HIS A 136 -4.59 7.88 1.06
N GLY A 137 -3.45 7.86 0.42
CA GLY A 137 -3.09 6.77 -0.50
C GLY A 137 -3.01 5.41 0.22
N ALA A 138 -2.66 5.39 1.49
CA ALA A 138 -2.66 4.18 2.30
C ALA A 138 -4.03 3.92 2.95
N TRP A 139 -4.53 4.84 3.79
CA TRP A 139 -5.69 4.54 4.62
C TRP A 139 -7.00 4.44 3.83
N SER A 140 -7.16 5.13 2.69
CA SER A 140 -8.39 5.03 1.90
C SER A 140 -8.63 3.63 1.36
N ILE A 141 -7.57 2.98 0.89
CA ILE A 141 -7.61 1.60 0.41
C ILE A 141 -7.79 0.63 1.58
N LEU A 142 -7.00 0.79 2.63
CA LEU A 142 -6.98 -0.13 3.77
C LEU A 142 -8.28 -0.12 4.55
N LYS A 143 -8.96 1.03 4.64
CA LYS A 143 -10.28 1.16 5.27
C LYS A 143 -11.34 0.30 4.58
N GLN A 144 -11.24 0.12 3.28
CA GLN A 144 -12.12 -0.76 2.51
C GLN A 144 -11.67 -2.23 2.57
N MET A 145 -10.37 -2.49 2.41
CA MET A 145 -9.85 -3.86 2.41
C MET A 145 -9.94 -4.53 3.79
N PHE A 146 -9.62 -3.79 4.84
CA PHE A 146 -9.52 -4.28 6.21
C PHE A 146 -10.22 -3.32 7.19
N PRO A 147 -11.56 -3.22 7.13
CA PRO A 147 -12.32 -2.21 7.86
C PRO A 147 -12.22 -2.32 9.39
N ALA A 148 -11.83 -3.46 9.92
CA ALA A 148 -11.60 -3.65 11.36
C ALA A 148 -10.36 -2.88 11.89
N ALA A 149 -9.47 -2.39 11.01
CA ALA A 149 -8.26 -1.65 11.36
C ALA A 149 -7.40 -2.31 12.46
N ASN A 150 -7.37 -3.64 12.49
CA ASN A 150 -6.70 -4.44 13.54
C ASN A 150 -5.39 -5.07 13.10
N ILE A 151 -4.99 -4.88 11.83
CA ILE A 151 -3.73 -5.36 11.28
C ILE A 151 -2.72 -4.22 11.40
N PRO A 152 -1.50 -4.47 11.94
CA PRO A 152 -0.48 -3.45 12.01
C PRO A 152 -0.08 -2.93 10.63
N VAL A 153 0.08 -1.60 10.50
CA VAL A 153 0.47 -0.94 9.25
C VAL A 153 1.72 -0.11 9.47
N VAL A 154 2.67 -0.24 8.56
CA VAL A 154 3.79 0.68 8.41
C VAL A 154 3.82 1.22 6.99
N GLN A 155 4.25 2.47 6.82
CA GLN A 155 4.50 3.05 5.50
C GLN A 155 6.00 3.17 5.25
N LEU A 156 6.36 3.01 3.98
CA LEU A 156 7.70 3.25 3.44
C LEU A 156 7.63 4.46 2.50
N SER A 157 8.50 5.45 2.70
CA SER A 157 8.54 6.63 1.86
C SER A 157 9.21 6.37 0.50
N LEU A 158 8.89 7.23 -0.46
CA LEU A 158 9.59 7.35 -1.72
C LEU A 158 10.79 8.30 -1.54
N ASP A 159 11.99 7.86 -1.88
CA ASP A 159 13.15 8.75 -1.92
C ASP A 159 13.16 9.52 -3.25
N TYR A 160 12.70 10.78 -3.23
CA TYR A 160 12.61 11.62 -4.44
C TYR A 160 13.98 11.98 -5.04
N THR A 161 15.08 11.69 -4.35
CA THR A 161 16.43 11.90 -4.88
C THR A 161 16.91 10.75 -5.77
N GLN A 162 16.15 9.64 -5.78
CA GLN A 162 16.50 8.41 -6.49
C GLN A 162 15.67 8.22 -7.76
N GLY A 163 16.27 7.57 -8.73
CA GLY A 163 15.58 7.22 -9.98
C GLY A 163 14.75 5.92 -9.88
N PRO A 164 13.94 5.63 -10.90
CA PRO A 164 13.04 4.48 -10.95
C PRO A 164 13.70 3.13 -10.65
N ALA A 165 14.93 2.91 -11.11
CA ALA A 165 15.66 1.66 -10.89
C ALA A 165 15.95 1.39 -9.40
N PHE A 166 16.17 2.44 -8.60
CA PHE A 166 16.35 2.32 -7.15
C PHE A 166 15.11 1.73 -6.48
N HIS A 167 13.93 2.27 -6.79
CA HIS A 167 12.66 1.83 -6.22
C HIS A 167 12.34 0.37 -6.60
N TYR A 168 12.60 0.00 -7.84
CA TYR A 168 12.49 -1.40 -8.28
C TYR A 168 13.45 -2.32 -7.51
N GLN A 169 14.71 -1.93 -7.36
CA GLN A 169 15.71 -2.72 -6.65
C GLN A 169 15.37 -2.85 -5.16
N LEU A 170 14.90 -1.78 -4.53
CA LEU A 170 14.45 -1.83 -3.13
C LEU A 170 13.25 -2.78 -2.97
N GLY A 171 12.32 -2.79 -3.93
CA GLY A 171 11.24 -3.79 -3.99
C GLY A 171 11.79 -5.23 -3.99
N LYS A 172 12.77 -5.54 -4.83
CA LYS A 172 13.43 -6.88 -4.86
C LYS A 172 14.01 -7.27 -3.52
N GLU A 173 14.65 -6.33 -2.85
CA GLU A 173 15.27 -6.56 -1.55
C GLU A 173 14.24 -6.84 -0.43
N LEU A 174 13.02 -6.32 -0.56
CA LEU A 174 11.93 -6.54 0.38
C LEU A 174 11.17 -7.85 0.13
N ALA A 175 11.43 -8.57 -0.96
CA ALA A 175 10.68 -9.76 -1.36
C ALA A 175 10.62 -10.87 -0.28
N HIS A 176 11.67 -10.98 0.55
CA HIS A 176 11.73 -11.97 1.64
C HIS A 176 10.64 -11.75 2.72
N LEU A 177 10.11 -10.52 2.84
CA LEU A 177 9.07 -10.18 3.82
C LEU A 177 7.75 -10.88 3.49
N ARG A 178 7.46 -11.15 2.23
CA ARG A 178 6.27 -11.90 1.79
C ARG A 178 6.15 -13.26 2.48
N LYS A 179 7.28 -13.97 2.63
CA LYS A 179 7.37 -15.26 3.34
C LYS A 179 7.23 -15.13 4.85
N LYS A 180 7.35 -13.91 5.39
CA LYS A 180 7.17 -13.60 6.81
C LYS A 180 5.73 -13.15 7.15
N GLY A 181 4.80 -13.29 6.19
CA GLY A 181 3.39 -12.89 6.37
C GLY A 181 3.14 -11.38 6.23
N VAL A 182 4.05 -10.64 5.59
CA VAL A 182 3.89 -9.21 5.32
C VAL A 182 3.20 -9.02 3.96
N LEU A 183 2.01 -8.40 3.97
CA LEU A 183 1.34 -7.93 2.76
C LEU A 183 1.97 -6.61 2.33
N ILE A 184 2.50 -6.56 1.10
CA ILE A 184 3.11 -5.34 0.58
C ILE A 184 2.18 -4.73 -0.46
N ILE A 185 1.84 -3.46 -0.26
CA ILE A 185 0.95 -2.68 -1.11
C ILE A 185 1.68 -1.45 -1.63
N GLY A 186 1.74 -1.30 -2.95
CA GLY A 186 2.10 -0.05 -3.60
C GLY A 186 0.84 0.73 -3.95
N SER A 187 0.69 1.92 -3.43
CA SER A 187 -0.46 2.79 -3.67
C SER A 187 -0.07 3.98 -4.53
N GLY A 188 -0.66 4.06 -5.71
CA GLY A 188 -0.37 5.10 -6.70
C GLY A 188 -1.32 4.99 -7.89
N ASN A 189 -0.93 5.50 -9.05
CA ASN A 189 -1.69 5.37 -10.30
C ASN A 189 -0.71 5.29 -11.47
N MET A 190 -0.91 4.36 -12.39
CA MET A 190 -0.04 4.23 -13.58
C MET A 190 -0.13 5.44 -14.50
N ILE A 191 -1.29 6.10 -14.49
CA ILE A 191 -1.57 7.37 -15.16
C ILE A 191 -2.18 8.29 -14.11
N HIS A 192 -1.57 9.46 -13.88
CA HIS A 192 -2.03 10.44 -12.89
C HIS A 192 -1.66 11.84 -13.35
N ASN A 193 -2.64 12.57 -13.92
CA ASN A 193 -2.45 13.97 -14.31
C ASN A 193 -3.66 14.82 -13.93
N LEU A 194 -3.58 15.44 -12.75
CA LEU A 194 -4.65 16.30 -12.25
C LEU A 194 -4.85 17.56 -13.10
N GLY A 195 -3.84 17.99 -13.85
CA GLY A 195 -3.94 19.16 -14.75
C GLY A 195 -4.78 18.90 -16.01
N MET A 196 -5.13 17.63 -16.27
CA MET A 196 -5.89 17.20 -17.45
C MET A 196 -7.24 16.55 -17.09
N LEU A 197 -7.78 16.80 -15.89
CA LEU A 197 -9.05 16.21 -15.48
C LEU A 197 -10.23 16.68 -16.35
N ASN A 198 -11.00 15.73 -16.85
CA ASN A 198 -12.26 15.98 -17.55
C ASN A 198 -13.45 15.72 -16.61
N TRP A 199 -13.87 16.73 -15.91
CA TRP A 199 -14.99 16.67 -14.96
C TRP A 199 -16.34 16.34 -15.60
N ASN A 200 -16.49 16.58 -16.92
CA ASN A 200 -17.73 16.29 -17.65
C ASN A 200 -17.87 14.79 -18.01
N GLN A 201 -16.79 14.04 -17.88
CA GLN A 201 -16.75 12.60 -18.19
C GLN A 201 -16.01 11.83 -17.09
N PRO A 202 -16.59 11.71 -15.87
CA PRO A 202 -15.90 11.15 -14.71
C PRO A 202 -15.48 9.70 -14.90
N ASP A 203 -16.26 8.91 -15.64
CA ASP A 203 -16.03 7.46 -15.82
C ASP A 203 -15.39 7.11 -17.16
N SER A 204 -14.58 8.03 -17.72
CA SER A 204 -13.91 7.80 -19.00
C SER A 204 -12.44 8.21 -18.98
N GLY A 205 -11.67 7.70 -19.96
CA GLY A 205 -10.30 8.11 -20.23
C GLY A 205 -10.16 8.80 -21.59
N PHE A 206 -9.17 9.65 -21.73
CA PHE A 206 -8.75 10.13 -23.05
C PHE A 206 -8.20 8.98 -23.90
N ASP A 207 -8.24 9.11 -25.23
CA ASP A 207 -7.75 8.06 -26.13
C ASP A 207 -6.28 7.72 -25.88
N TRP A 208 -5.43 8.74 -25.68
CA TRP A 208 -4.03 8.52 -25.36
C TRP A 208 -3.86 7.74 -24.04
N ALA A 209 -4.69 8.05 -23.04
CA ALA A 209 -4.64 7.38 -21.73
C ALA A 209 -5.10 5.92 -21.83
N ARG A 210 -6.15 5.62 -22.61
CA ARG A 210 -6.59 4.24 -22.90
C ARG A 210 -5.50 3.41 -23.58
N GLN A 211 -4.89 3.97 -24.62
CA GLN A 211 -3.82 3.30 -25.37
C GLN A 211 -2.60 3.05 -24.48
N LEU A 212 -2.19 4.06 -23.70
CA LEU A 212 -1.07 3.92 -22.78
C LEU A 212 -1.35 2.92 -21.66
N ASN A 213 -2.56 2.96 -21.05
CA ASN A 213 -2.96 2.01 -20.01
C ASN A 213 -2.87 0.57 -20.53
N GLN A 214 -3.33 0.31 -21.74
CA GLN A 214 -3.21 -1.00 -22.35
C GLN A 214 -1.75 -1.39 -22.62
N LYS A 215 -0.92 -0.46 -23.08
CA LYS A 215 0.51 -0.70 -23.31
C LYS A 215 1.26 -1.03 -22.02
N LEU A 216 0.96 -0.30 -20.92
CA LEU A 216 1.52 -0.58 -19.59
C LEU A 216 1.11 -1.96 -19.09
N LYS A 217 -0.16 -2.33 -19.23
CA LYS A 217 -0.65 -3.68 -18.88
C LYS A 217 0.06 -4.77 -19.68
N THR A 218 0.23 -4.59 -20.96
CA THR A 218 0.98 -5.53 -21.82
C THR A 218 2.42 -5.65 -21.35
N ALA A 219 3.12 -4.54 -21.11
CA ALA A 219 4.49 -4.55 -20.61
C ALA A 219 4.63 -5.24 -19.24
N ILE A 220 3.64 -5.08 -18.35
CA ILE A 220 3.58 -5.78 -17.06
C ILE A 220 3.37 -7.28 -17.29
N ALA A 221 2.42 -7.66 -18.14
CA ALA A 221 2.11 -9.06 -18.44
C ALA A 221 3.28 -9.81 -19.08
N ASP A 222 4.02 -9.14 -19.95
CA ASP A 222 5.21 -9.67 -20.62
C ASP A 222 6.48 -9.63 -19.75
N GLY A 223 6.40 -9.13 -18.52
CA GLY A 223 7.55 -9.02 -17.61
C GLY A 223 8.62 -8.04 -18.09
N GLN A 224 8.25 -7.01 -18.86
CA GLN A 224 9.18 -6.04 -19.44
C GLN A 224 9.65 -5.02 -18.37
N HIS A 225 10.13 -5.49 -17.22
CA HIS A 225 10.45 -4.65 -16.05
C HIS A 225 11.49 -3.57 -16.36
N THR A 226 12.47 -3.86 -17.23
CA THR A 226 13.47 -2.85 -17.62
C THR A 226 12.82 -1.69 -18.39
N ALA A 227 11.89 -1.97 -19.30
CA ALA A 227 11.16 -0.93 -20.02
C ALA A 227 10.26 -0.12 -19.06
N LEU A 228 9.62 -0.77 -18.09
CA LEU A 228 8.80 -0.13 -17.08
C LEU A 228 9.63 0.75 -16.12
N GLN A 229 10.87 0.39 -15.80
CA GLN A 229 11.80 1.27 -15.07
C GLN A 229 12.23 2.48 -15.92
N GLN A 230 12.30 2.32 -17.24
CA GLN A 230 12.59 3.39 -18.19
C GLN A 230 11.31 3.98 -18.78
N TYR A 231 10.23 4.05 -17.99
CA TYR A 231 8.87 4.38 -18.41
C TYR A 231 8.76 5.62 -19.29
N GLN A 232 9.58 6.64 -19.05
CA GLN A 232 9.61 7.87 -19.85
C GLN A 232 10.01 7.62 -21.33
N LYS A 233 10.69 6.49 -21.62
CA LYS A 233 11.08 6.05 -22.97
C LYS A 233 10.09 5.05 -23.56
N LEU A 234 9.20 4.48 -22.73
CA LEU A 234 8.26 3.44 -23.16
C LEU A 234 7.25 3.98 -24.18
N ASP A 235 6.77 5.20 -23.94
CA ASP A 235 5.80 5.86 -24.80
C ASP A 235 5.87 7.39 -24.60
N PRO A 236 5.75 8.20 -25.67
CA PRO A 236 5.69 9.66 -25.57
C PRO A 236 4.57 10.17 -24.64
N ALA A 237 3.44 9.44 -24.56
CA ALA A 237 2.31 9.78 -23.69
C ALA A 237 2.63 9.65 -22.20
N MET A 238 3.74 9.00 -21.83
CA MET A 238 4.18 8.97 -20.41
C MET A 238 4.47 10.36 -19.84
N LYS A 239 4.85 11.35 -20.68
CA LYS A 239 5.01 12.73 -20.24
C LYS A 239 3.70 13.37 -19.80
N LEU A 240 2.58 12.94 -20.41
CA LEU A 240 1.24 13.36 -20.01
C LEU A 240 0.73 12.52 -18.82
N ALA A 241 1.04 11.24 -18.82
CA ALA A 241 0.53 10.29 -17.83
C ALA A 241 1.15 10.47 -16.44
N ALA A 242 2.44 10.74 -16.38
CA ALA A 242 3.20 10.91 -15.15
C ALA A 242 4.09 12.17 -15.29
N PRO A 243 3.49 13.37 -15.20
CA PRO A 243 4.25 14.63 -15.24
C PRO A 243 5.24 14.74 -14.08
N SER A 244 4.93 14.11 -12.97
CA SER A 244 5.80 13.82 -11.83
C SER A 244 5.78 12.32 -11.53
N PRO A 245 6.85 11.75 -10.95
CA PRO A 245 7.01 10.28 -10.88
C PRO A 245 6.27 9.60 -9.73
N GLU A 246 5.90 10.32 -8.69
CA GLU A 246 5.52 9.77 -7.38
C GLU A 246 4.36 8.76 -7.46
N HIS A 247 3.34 9.00 -8.28
CA HIS A 247 2.22 8.07 -8.44
C HIS A 247 2.58 6.81 -9.23
N TYR A 248 3.62 6.87 -10.06
CA TYR A 248 4.11 5.71 -10.81
C TYR A 248 5.10 4.84 -10.00
N LEU A 249 5.93 5.45 -9.14
CA LEU A 249 7.01 4.75 -8.44
C LEU A 249 6.55 3.57 -7.56
N PRO A 250 5.40 3.60 -6.86
CA PRO A 250 4.93 2.44 -6.08
C PRO A 250 4.74 1.18 -6.94
N LEU A 251 4.39 1.31 -8.23
CA LEU A 251 4.33 0.17 -9.14
C LEU A 251 5.67 -0.54 -9.26
N LEU A 252 6.78 0.20 -9.31
CA LEU A 252 8.11 -0.37 -9.47
C LEU A 252 8.54 -1.23 -8.28
N TYR A 253 8.14 -0.86 -7.06
CA TYR A 253 8.33 -1.73 -5.89
C TYR A 253 7.60 -3.06 -6.08
N ILE A 254 6.34 -3.01 -6.51
CA ILE A 254 5.52 -4.22 -6.68
C ILE A 254 6.06 -5.12 -7.80
N LEU A 255 6.54 -4.54 -8.89
CA LEU A 255 7.23 -5.29 -9.95
C LEU A 255 8.54 -5.92 -9.46
N GLY A 256 9.28 -5.23 -8.59
CA GLY A 256 10.48 -5.78 -7.95
C GLY A 256 10.19 -6.96 -7.01
N LEU A 257 9.00 -7.00 -6.44
CA LEU A 257 8.53 -8.04 -5.51
C LEU A 257 7.96 -9.28 -6.23
N GLN A 258 7.65 -9.18 -7.52
CA GLN A 258 7.09 -10.30 -8.30
C GLN A 258 8.05 -11.49 -8.31
N ALA A 259 7.56 -12.67 -7.95
CA ALA A 259 8.32 -13.90 -8.10
C ALA A 259 8.25 -14.41 -9.55
N LYS A 260 9.27 -15.17 -9.97
CA LYS A 260 9.46 -15.61 -11.36
C LYS A 260 8.25 -16.31 -12.00
N ASN A 261 7.44 -17.00 -11.20
CA ASN A 261 6.31 -17.81 -11.67
C ASN A 261 4.94 -17.18 -11.35
N GLU A 262 4.90 -15.90 -11.00
CA GLU A 262 3.66 -15.20 -10.69
C GLU A 262 3.18 -14.42 -11.90
N ASN A 263 1.96 -14.71 -12.34
CA ASN A 263 1.30 -13.95 -13.39
C ASN A 263 0.56 -12.75 -12.82
N PRO A 264 0.51 -11.60 -13.52
CA PRO A 264 -0.25 -10.44 -13.09
C PRO A 264 -1.75 -10.72 -13.19
N ARG A 265 -2.48 -10.33 -12.17
CA ARG A 265 -3.94 -10.28 -12.16
C ARG A 265 -4.40 -8.83 -12.06
N PHE A 266 -4.91 -8.29 -13.16
CA PHE A 266 -5.44 -6.93 -13.21
C PHE A 266 -6.85 -6.86 -12.63
N PHE A 267 -7.16 -5.75 -11.98
CA PHE A 267 -8.49 -5.43 -11.45
C PHE A 267 -8.69 -3.91 -11.39
N ASN A 268 -9.92 -3.45 -11.19
CA ASN A 268 -10.28 -2.02 -11.29
C ASN A 268 -9.74 -1.38 -12.58
N ASP A 269 -9.74 -2.14 -13.67
CA ASP A 269 -9.12 -1.78 -14.94
C ASP A 269 -9.96 -0.74 -15.69
N SER A 270 -9.90 0.48 -15.23
CA SER A 270 -10.63 1.61 -15.82
C SER A 270 -9.86 2.92 -15.67
N LEU A 271 -10.29 3.91 -16.43
CA LEU A 271 -9.81 5.27 -16.36
C LEU A 271 -10.92 6.18 -15.84
N GLN A 272 -10.55 7.17 -15.06
CA GLN A 272 -11.45 8.20 -14.55
C GLN A 272 -11.00 9.59 -15.00
N MET A 273 -11.98 10.46 -15.20
CA MET A 273 -11.79 11.89 -15.49
C MET A 273 -10.74 12.16 -16.58
N GLY A 274 -10.65 11.28 -17.58
CA GLY A 274 -9.73 11.43 -18.71
C GLY A 274 -8.32 10.92 -18.45
N SER A 275 -7.71 11.21 -17.30
CA SER A 275 -6.27 11.11 -17.05
C SER A 275 -5.87 10.46 -15.74
N ILE A 276 -6.76 9.69 -15.11
CA ILE A 276 -6.48 8.91 -13.90
C ILE A 276 -6.72 7.42 -14.18
N SER A 277 -5.71 6.57 -13.98
CA SER A 277 -5.87 5.12 -14.11
C SER A 277 -6.14 4.48 -12.75
N MET A 278 -7.29 3.83 -12.63
CA MET A 278 -7.64 2.99 -11.48
C MET A 278 -7.08 1.58 -11.60
N THR A 279 -6.46 1.26 -12.74
CA THR A 279 -5.91 -0.07 -13.01
C THR A 279 -4.95 -0.50 -11.91
N SER A 280 -5.28 -1.61 -11.31
CA SER A 280 -4.54 -2.24 -10.22
C SER A 280 -4.02 -3.60 -10.66
N VAL A 281 -2.96 -4.09 -10.04
CA VAL A 281 -2.39 -5.40 -10.35
C VAL A 281 -1.97 -6.13 -9.08
N ALA A 282 -2.25 -7.44 -9.05
CA ALA A 282 -1.83 -8.35 -7.99
C ALA A 282 -0.91 -9.44 -8.54
N PHE A 283 0.06 -9.87 -7.73
CA PHE A 283 0.89 -11.05 -7.98
C PHE A 283 0.81 -12.00 -6.79
N GLY A 284 0.81 -13.30 -7.06
CA GLY A 284 0.77 -14.33 -6.03
C GLY A 284 -0.64 -14.59 -5.45
N MET A 285 -1.68 -14.29 -6.23
CA MET A 285 -3.09 -14.53 -5.86
C MET A 285 -3.72 -15.65 -6.68
#